data_2e406c3573dcce25da7de7a79871857e
#
_entry.id   2e406c3573dcce25da7de7a79871857e
#
_cell.length_a   1.000
_cell.length_b   1.000
_cell.length_c   1.000
_cell.angle_alpha   90.00
_cell.angle_beta   90.00
_cell.angle_gamma   90.00
#
_symmetry.space_group_name_H-M   'P 1'
#
loop_
_entity.id
_entity.type
_entity.pdbx_description
1 polymer ?
#
loop_
_entity_poly.entity_id
_entity_poly.type
_entity_poly.pdbx_seq_one_letter_code
_entity_poly.pdbx_strand_id
1 'polypeptide(L)'
;MTSAGQLTVGARFDGRTIREIAVNLHRPSVSRLFIGQLPDVVIKTVPYLFTLCAHAQRAAAVAAVNVALGETLREPAHRELWIEVLHENLWRLLLDWPVALGLSPAKDDFIAWRALRQGDGGLAATVTLVRGLLQTLAVACLARLEAMQEIKRDCSCER
;
A
#
# COMPACT_ATOMS: atom_id res chain seq x y z
N MET A 1 16.75 12.05 -15.36
CA MET A 1 15.96 11.11 -14.57
C MET A 1 15.02 11.92 -13.70
N THR A 2 13.73 11.88 -13.96
CA THR A 2 12.73 12.56 -13.14
C THR A 2 12.62 11.85 -11.80
N SER A 3 12.91 12.56 -10.71
CA SER A 3 12.78 12.03 -9.35
C SER A 3 11.32 11.58 -9.11
N ALA A 4 11.12 10.37 -8.59
CA ALA A 4 9.80 9.83 -8.26
C ALA A 4 9.08 10.62 -7.15
N GLY A 5 9.76 11.57 -6.56
CA GLY A 5 9.31 12.42 -5.47
C GLY A 5 10.37 12.47 -4.37
N GLN A 6 10.28 13.49 -3.53
CA GLN A 6 11.19 13.69 -2.41
C GLN A 6 10.39 14.06 -1.16
N LEU A 7 10.60 13.32 -0.09
CA LEU A 7 10.13 13.66 1.24
C LEU A 7 11.34 14.18 2.04
N THR A 8 11.25 15.42 2.50
CA THR A 8 12.25 16.01 3.39
C THR A 8 11.63 16.22 4.76
N VAL A 9 12.24 15.62 5.77
CA VAL A 9 11.87 15.83 7.17
C VAL A 9 13.00 16.59 7.84
N GLY A 10 12.71 17.82 8.25
CA GLY A 10 13.61 18.65 9.04
C GLY A 10 13.18 18.62 10.49
N ALA A 11 14.15 18.55 11.41
CA ALA A 11 13.89 18.67 12.83
C ALA A 11 14.95 19.57 13.46
N ARG A 12 14.54 20.47 14.36
CA ARG A 12 15.47 21.26 15.18
C ARG A 12 15.65 20.56 16.52
N PHE A 13 16.89 20.21 16.82
CA PHE A 13 17.28 19.62 18.09
C PHE A 13 18.08 20.61 18.92
N ASP A 14 17.64 20.87 20.16
CA ASP A 14 18.28 21.84 21.07
C ASP A 14 19.31 21.21 22.01
N GLY A 15 19.72 19.96 21.74
CA GLY A 15 20.61 19.17 22.59
C GLY A 15 19.88 18.29 23.60
N ARG A 16 18.58 18.49 23.79
CA ARG A 16 17.76 17.76 24.76
C ARG A 16 16.43 17.27 24.20
N THR A 17 15.77 18.11 23.40
CA THR A 17 14.46 17.80 22.81
C THR A 17 14.39 18.23 21.35
N ILE A 18 13.54 17.55 20.59
CA ILE A 18 13.16 17.99 19.25
C ILE A 18 12.07 19.05 19.39
N ARG A 19 12.33 20.26 18.90
CA ARG A 19 11.45 21.42 19.05
C ARG A 19 10.53 21.61 17.85
N GLU A 20 11.07 21.59 16.66
CA GLU A 20 10.34 21.89 15.43
C GLU A 20 10.50 20.73 14.46
N ILE A 21 9.39 20.29 13.89
CA ILE A 21 9.39 19.31 12.81
C ILE A 21 8.77 19.96 11.59
N ALA A 22 9.51 20.02 10.50
CA ALA A 22 9.02 20.44 9.19
C ALA A 22 9.01 19.26 8.24
N VAL A 23 7.87 19.02 7.58
CA VAL A 23 7.73 17.97 6.59
C VAL A 23 7.41 18.62 5.24
N ASN A 24 8.29 18.45 4.27
CA ASN A 24 8.12 18.91 2.90
C ASN A 24 8.06 17.73 1.95
N LEU A 25 6.96 17.61 1.24
CA LEU A 25 6.75 16.60 0.24
C LEU A 25 6.73 17.24 -1.17
N HIS A 26 7.74 16.93 -1.97
CA HIS A 26 7.77 17.29 -3.38
C HIS A 26 7.42 16.06 -4.21
N ARG A 27 6.29 16.10 -4.90
CA ARG A 27 5.84 15.06 -5.85
C ARG A 27 5.60 15.65 -7.22
N PRO A 28 5.90 14.91 -8.30
CA PRO A 28 5.46 15.30 -9.64
C PRO A 28 3.93 15.43 -9.65
N SER A 29 3.42 16.56 -10.13
CA SER A 29 1.99 16.80 -10.21
C SER A 29 1.41 16.09 -11.43
N VAL A 30 1.11 14.80 -11.29
CA VAL A 30 0.54 13.97 -12.37
C VAL A 30 -0.81 14.50 -12.85
N SER A 31 -1.59 15.15 -11.96
CA SER A 31 -2.87 15.77 -12.31
C SER A 31 -2.75 16.85 -13.38
N ARG A 32 -1.59 17.50 -13.50
CA ARG A 32 -1.35 18.50 -14.57
C ARG A 32 -1.42 17.90 -15.98
N LEU A 33 -1.17 16.62 -16.14
CA LEU A 33 -1.29 15.92 -17.42
C LEU A 33 -2.73 15.87 -17.93
N PHE A 34 -3.69 16.05 -17.03
CA PHE A 34 -5.12 15.95 -17.33
C PHE A 34 -5.81 17.29 -17.55
N ILE A 35 -5.11 18.40 -17.31
CA ILE A 35 -5.68 19.74 -17.53
C ILE A 35 -5.99 19.93 -19.02
N GLY A 36 -7.25 20.24 -19.33
CA GLY A 36 -7.74 20.40 -20.70
C GLY A 36 -8.04 19.10 -21.45
N GLN A 37 -7.89 17.95 -20.82
CA GLN A 37 -8.26 16.66 -21.41
C GLN A 37 -9.75 16.39 -21.23
N LEU A 38 -10.31 15.63 -22.18
CA LEU A 38 -11.70 15.15 -22.07
C LEU A 38 -11.83 14.15 -20.90
N PRO A 39 -12.95 14.14 -20.16
CA PRO A 39 -13.18 13.22 -19.04
C PRO A 39 -12.92 11.75 -19.39
N ASP A 40 -13.38 11.28 -20.54
CA ASP A 40 -13.15 9.90 -21.01
C ASP A 40 -11.68 9.58 -21.20
N VAL A 41 -10.88 10.53 -21.66
CA VAL A 41 -9.42 10.36 -21.81
C VAL A 41 -8.79 10.22 -20.45
N VAL A 42 -9.19 11.05 -19.47
CA VAL A 42 -8.71 10.96 -18.08
C VAL A 42 -9.01 9.59 -17.48
N ILE A 43 -10.27 9.14 -17.53
CA ILE A 43 -10.71 7.84 -17.00
C ILE A 43 -9.93 6.67 -17.61
N LYS A 44 -9.64 6.74 -18.92
CA LYS A 44 -8.87 5.70 -19.62
C LYS A 44 -7.37 5.73 -19.28
N THR A 45 -6.81 6.91 -19.04
CA THR A 45 -5.35 7.10 -18.88
C THR A 45 -4.87 6.88 -17.45
N VAL A 46 -5.68 7.26 -16.45
CA VAL A 46 -5.33 7.14 -15.02
C VAL A 46 -4.83 5.74 -14.62
N PRO A 47 -5.45 4.63 -15.03
CA PRO A 47 -4.97 3.29 -14.70
C PRO A 47 -3.54 2.98 -15.16
N TYR A 48 -3.09 3.58 -16.25
CA TYR A 48 -1.74 3.36 -16.77
C TYR A 48 -0.66 4.13 -16.00
N LEU A 49 -1.05 5.22 -15.34
CA LEU A 49 -0.13 6.01 -14.51
C LEU A 49 0.00 5.45 -13.08
N PHE A 50 -1.02 4.74 -12.63
CA PHE A 50 -1.11 4.19 -11.26
C PHE A 50 -1.34 2.68 -11.30
N THR A 51 -0.37 1.95 -11.86
CA THR A 51 -0.52 0.52 -12.18
C THR A 51 -0.80 -0.39 -10.99
N LEU A 52 -0.35 -0.03 -9.78
CA LEU A 52 -0.58 -0.82 -8.56
C LEU A 52 -2.02 -0.69 -8.05
N CYS A 53 -2.62 0.49 -8.18
CA CYS A 53 -3.99 0.79 -7.75
C CYS A 53 -4.87 1.27 -8.92
N ALA A 54 -4.72 0.63 -10.07
CA ALA A 54 -5.33 1.03 -11.33
C ALA A 54 -6.86 1.08 -11.27
N HIS A 55 -7.50 0.07 -10.64
CA HIS A 55 -8.95 0.01 -10.49
C HIS A 55 -9.47 1.06 -9.51
N ALA A 56 -8.78 1.26 -8.39
CA ALA A 56 -9.15 2.28 -7.40
C ALA A 56 -9.06 3.68 -8.00
N GLN A 57 -7.99 3.98 -8.72
CA GLN A 57 -7.80 5.27 -9.37
C GLN A 57 -8.83 5.50 -10.49
N ARG A 58 -9.15 4.46 -11.26
CA ARG A 58 -10.21 4.55 -12.27
C ARG A 58 -11.57 4.79 -11.63
N ALA A 59 -11.91 4.06 -10.57
CA ALA A 59 -13.16 4.23 -9.84
C ALA A 59 -13.30 5.66 -9.29
N ALA A 60 -12.22 6.21 -8.71
CA ALA A 60 -12.19 7.59 -8.22
C ALA A 60 -12.36 8.61 -9.35
N ALA A 61 -11.71 8.41 -10.51
CA ALA A 61 -11.85 9.28 -11.67
C ALA A 61 -13.30 9.26 -12.22
N VAL A 62 -13.91 8.09 -12.35
CA VAL A 62 -15.32 7.94 -12.77
C VAL A 62 -16.24 8.66 -11.80
N ALA A 63 -16.06 8.45 -10.48
CA ALA A 63 -16.88 9.11 -9.47
C ALA A 63 -16.77 10.64 -9.54
N ALA A 64 -15.54 11.17 -9.68
CA ALA A 64 -15.31 12.61 -9.79
C ALA A 64 -15.96 13.22 -11.04
N VAL A 65 -15.86 12.52 -12.18
CA VAL A 65 -16.49 12.97 -13.43
C VAL A 65 -18.01 12.94 -13.33
N ASN A 66 -18.59 11.86 -12.81
CA ASN A 66 -20.05 11.74 -12.66
C ASN A 66 -20.60 12.86 -11.78
N VAL A 67 -19.93 13.15 -10.65
CA VAL A 67 -20.34 14.27 -9.77
C VAL A 67 -20.25 15.61 -10.51
N ALA A 68 -19.19 15.83 -11.25
CA ALA A 68 -19.00 17.09 -11.99
C ALA A 68 -20.05 17.28 -13.10
N LEU A 69 -20.57 16.19 -13.67
CA LEU A 69 -21.64 16.20 -14.69
C LEU A 69 -23.05 16.17 -14.08
N GLY A 70 -23.20 16.09 -12.75
CA GLY A 70 -24.49 15.96 -12.08
C GLY A 70 -25.12 14.56 -12.24
N GLU A 71 -24.31 13.55 -12.57
CA GLU A 71 -24.76 12.18 -12.71
C GLU A 71 -24.76 11.44 -11.38
N THR A 72 -25.58 10.38 -11.29
CA THR A 72 -25.64 9.54 -10.09
C THR A 72 -24.36 8.72 -9.96
N LEU A 73 -23.80 8.70 -8.73
CA LEU A 73 -22.68 7.83 -8.41
C LEU A 73 -23.09 6.35 -8.55
N ARG A 74 -22.33 5.62 -9.36
CA ARG A 74 -22.45 4.17 -9.44
C ARG A 74 -21.41 3.55 -8.52
N GLU A 75 -21.80 2.52 -7.79
CA GLU A 75 -20.84 1.76 -7.00
C GLU A 75 -19.79 1.09 -7.90
N PRO A 76 -18.50 1.20 -7.55
CA PRO A 76 -17.44 0.54 -8.30
C PRO A 76 -17.51 -0.98 -8.15
N ALA A 77 -16.84 -1.71 -9.05
CA ALA A 77 -16.67 -3.15 -8.95
C ALA A 77 -15.80 -3.49 -7.72
N HIS A 78 -16.44 -3.81 -6.60
CA HIS A 78 -15.76 -4.06 -5.32
C HIS A 78 -14.72 -5.17 -5.39
N ARG A 79 -14.94 -6.20 -6.23
CA ARG A 79 -14.04 -7.34 -6.36
C ARG A 79 -12.62 -6.91 -6.78
N GLU A 80 -12.52 -6.09 -7.82
CA GLU A 80 -11.23 -5.59 -8.33
C GLU A 80 -10.53 -4.72 -7.30
N LEU A 81 -11.26 -3.88 -6.59
CA LEU A 81 -10.72 -3.05 -5.51
C LEU A 81 -10.17 -3.91 -4.36
N TRP A 82 -10.91 -4.94 -3.95
CA TRP A 82 -10.42 -5.86 -2.93
C TRP A 82 -9.19 -6.66 -3.36
N ILE A 83 -9.11 -7.05 -4.64
CA ILE A 83 -7.92 -7.71 -5.18
C ILE A 83 -6.69 -6.78 -5.10
N GLU A 84 -6.84 -5.50 -5.40
CA GLU A 84 -5.75 -4.52 -5.25
C GLU A 84 -5.32 -4.36 -3.79
N VAL A 85 -6.28 -4.18 -2.88
CA VAL A 85 -6.01 -4.09 -1.43
C VAL A 85 -5.27 -5.33 -0.92
N LEU A 86 -5.76 -6.52 -1.28
CA LEU A 86 -5.14 -7.79 -0.89
C LEU A 86 -3.74 -7.94 -1.50
N HIS A 87 -3.53 -7.52 -2.74
CA HIS A 87 -2.22 -7.58 -3.39
C HIS A 87 -1.16 -6.80 -2.61
N GLU A 88 -1.45 -5.56 -2.25
CA GLU A 88 -0.53 -4.72 -1.49
C GLU A 88 -0.29 -5.26 -0.08
N ASN A 89 -1.34 -5.67 0.63
CA ASN A 89 -1.20 -6.17 1.99
C ASN A 89 -0.48 -7.51 2.04
N LEU A 90 -0.78 -8.45 1.14
CA LEU A 90 -0.10 -9.73 1.08
C LEU A 90 1.34 -9.59 0.59
N TRP A 91 1.63 -8.67 -0.31
CA TRP A 91 3.01 -8.33 -0.65
C TRP A 91 3.81 -7.96 0.60
N ARG A 92 3.31 -7.01 1.39
CA ARG A 92 3.97 -6.56 2.62
C ARG A 92 4.14 -7.70 3.62
N LEU A 93 3.06 -8.43 3.90
CA LEU A 93 3.05 -9.50 4.90
C LEU A 93 3.95 -10.68 4.49
N LEU A 94 3.92 -11.08 3.21
CA LEU A 94 4.62 -12.28 2.74
C LEU A 94 6.07 -12.02 2.32
N LEU A 95 6.38 -10.84 1.80
CA LEU A 95 7.68 -10.57 1.20
C LEU A 95 8.51 -9.54 1.99
N ASP A 96 7.93 -8.40 2.34
CA ASP A 96 8.72 -7.29 2.92
C ASP A 96 8.94 -7.47 4.43
N TRP A 97 7.89 -7.73 5.20
CA TRP A 97 7.98 -7.85 6.66
C TRP A 97 8.86 -9.00 7.13
N PRO A 98 8.74 -10.22 6.57
CA PRO A 98 9.63 -11.29 7.00
C PRO A 98 11.09 -10.91 6.83
N VAL A 99 11.47 -10.37 5.69
CA VAL A 99 12.85 -9.96 5.41
C VAL A 99 13.32 -8.87 6.38
N ALA A 100 12.50 -7.84 6.62
CA ALA A 100 12.81 -6.77 7.55
C ALA A 100 13.00 -7.26 9.00
N LEU A 101 12.39 -8.39 9.35
CA LEU A 101 12.48 -9.03 10.67
C LEU A 101 13.50 -10.19 10.73
N GLY A 102 14.26 -10.40 9.66
CA GLY A 102 15.25 -11.48 9.57
C GLY A 102 14.64 -12.86 9.41
N LEU A 103 13.42 -12.94 8.87
CA LEU A 103 12.72 -14.18 8.53
C LEU A 103 12.77 -14.43 7.02
N SER A 104 12.54 -15.67 6.60
CA SER A 104 12.44 -16.00 5.17
C SER A 104 11.13 -15.50 4.58
N PRO A 105 11.16 -14.88 3.38
CA PRO A 105 9.94 -14.45 2.70
C PRO A 105 9.15 -15.66 2.18
N ALA A 106 7.81 -15.59 2.28
CA ALA A 106 6.88 -16.62 1.79
C ALA A 106 6.54 -16.39 0.31
N LYS A 107 7.54 -16.50 -0.56
CA LYS A 107 7.40 -16.21 -2.00
C LYS A 107 6.42 -17.14 -2.71
N ASP A 108 6.47 -18.44 -2.37
CA ASP A 108 5.64 -19.46 -3.01
C ASP A 108 4.16 -19.24 -2.71
N ASP A 109 3.83 -18.88 -1.47
CA ASP A 109 2.47 -18.53 -1.07
C ASP A 109 1.95 -17.30 -1.82
N PHE A 110 2.80 -16.28 -2.00
CA PHE A 110 2.42 -15.09 -2.76
C PHE A 110 2.20 -15.39 -4.24
N ILE A 111 3.05 -16.21 -4.86
CA ILE A 111 2.92 -16.63 -6.25
C ILE A 111 1.64 -17.46 -6.45
N ALA A 112 1.39 -18.43 -5.57
CA ALA A 112 0.20 -19.26 -5.61
C ALA A 112 -1.09 -18.43 -5.47
N TRP A 113 -1.13 -17.51 -4.50
CA TRP A 113 -2.25 -16.59 -4.37
C TRP A 113 -2.45 -15.71 -5.61
N ARG A 114 -1.36 -15.17 -6.16
CA ARG A 114 -1.42 -14.33 -7.36
C ARG A 114 -1.99 -15.06 -8.57
N ALA A 115 -1.72 -16.33 -8.72
CA ALA A 115 -2.27 -17.17 -9.77
C ALA A 115 -3.79 -17.41 -9.60
N LEU A 116 -4.26 -17.56 -8.38
CA LEU A 116 -5.64 -17.90 -8.06
C LEU A 116 -6.58 -16.69 -7.93
N ARG A 117 -6.06 -15.50 -7.64
CA ARG A 117 -6.86 -14.30 -7.28
C ARG A 117 -7.91 -13.89 -8.30
N GLN A 118 -7.70 -14.19 -9.58
CA GLN A 118 -8.60 -13.79 -10.68
C GLN A 118 -9.62 -14.88 -11.08
N GLY A 119 -9.44 -16.11 -10.59
CA GLY A 119 -10.35 -17.21 -10.86
C GLY A 119 -11.59 -17.24 -9.96
N ASP A 120 -12.59 -18.05 -10.31
CA ASP A 120 -13.84 -18.19 -9.54
C ASP A 120 -13.62 -18.72 -8.11
N GLY A 121 -12.58 -19.53 -7.91
CA GLY A 121 -12.14 -20.00 -6.60
C GLY A 121 -11.26 -19.01 -5.80
N GLY A 122 -10.92 -17.86 -6.36
CA GLY A 122 -9.94 -16.94 -5.79
C GLY A 122 -10.29 -16.40 -4.40
N LEU A 123 -11.58 -16.17 -4.11
CA LEU A 123 -11.99 -15.71 -2.78
C LEU A 123 -11.80 -16.80 -1.73
N ALA A 124 -12.24 -18.03 -1.99
CA ALA A 124 -12.09 -19.16 -1.06
C ALA A 124 -10.61 -19.48 -0.80
N ALA A 125 -9.78 -19.51 -1.86
CA ALA A 125 -8.35 -19.69 -1.77
C ALA A 125 -7.68 -18.56 -0.95
N THR A 126 -8.10 -17.31 -1.16
CA THR A 126 -7.62 -16.16 -0.39
C THR A 126 -7.97 -16.28 1.09
N VAL A 127 -9.20 -16.64 1.43
CA VAL A 127 -9.63 -16.83 2.83
C VAL A 127 -8.81 -17.93 3.50
N THR A 128 -8.58 -19.04 2.83
CA THR A 128 -7.77 -20.16 3.34
C THR A 128 -6.33 -19.73 3.58
N LEU A 129 -5.72 -19.05 2.60
CA LEU A 129 -4.37 -18.52 2.72
C LEU A 129 -4.24 -17.54 3.90
N VAL A 130 -5.11 -16.53 3.96
CA VAL A 130 -5.07 -15.50 5.00
C VAL A 130 -5.22 -16.12 6.40
N ARG A 131 -6.12 -17.09 6.57
CA ARG A 131 -6.26 -17.81 7.85
C ARG A 131 -4.97 -18.55 8.24
N GLY A 132 -4.34 -19.24 7.29
CA GLY A 132 -3.06 -19.91 7.52
C GLY A 132 -1.96 -18.91 7.91
N LEU A 133 -1.86 -17.80 7.18
CA LEU A 133 -0.87 -16.75 7.44
C LEU A 133 -1.05 -16.07 8.80
N LEU A 134 -2.27 -15.82 9.23
CA LEU A 134 -2.56 -15.25 10.56
C LEU A 134 -2.13 -16.18 11.68
N GLN A 135 -2.21 -17.49 11.48
CA GLN A 135 -1.83 -18.50 12.47
C GLN A 135 -0.32 -18.83 12.48
N THR A 136 0.40 -18.47 11.44
CA THR A 136 1.82 -18.83 11.27
C THR A 136 2.70 -17.60 11.13
N LEU A 137 2.81 -17.07 9.94
CA LEU A 137 3.76 -16.01 9.60
C LEU A 137 3.50 -14.70 10.37
N ALA A 138 2.24 -14.31 10.53
CA ALA A 138 1.89 -13.10 11.27
C ALA A 138 2.28 -13.22 12.75
N VAL A 139 2.05 -14.38 13.37
CA VAL A 139 2.47 -14.66 14.76
C VAL A 139 3.99 -14.63 14.87
N ALA A 140 4.71 -15.23 13.92
CA ALA A 140 6.18 -15.20 13.91
C ALA A 140 6.73 -13.77 13.76
N CYS A 141 6.12 -12.95 12.90
CA CYS A 141 6.48 -11.54 12.73
C CYS A 141 6.23 -10.73 14.01
N LEU A 142 5.09 -10.93 14.68
CA LEU A 142 4.76 -10.25 15.94
C LEU A 142 5.74 -10.62 17.04
N ALA A 143 6.01 -11.91 17.24
CA ALA A 143 6.98 -12.39 18.24
C ALA A 143 8.37 -11.79 18.00
N ARG A 144 8.78 -11.66 16.72
CA ARG A 144 10.06 -11.03 16.38
C ARG A 144 10.11 -9.54 16.68
N LEU A 145 9.02 -8.83 16.43
CA LEU A 145 8.89 -7.40 16.77
C LEU A 145 8.96 -7.18 18.28
N GLU A 146 8.28 -8.00 19.06
CA GLU A 146 8.30 -7.94 20.53
C GLU A 146 9.73 -8.14 21.08
N ALA A 147 10.44 -9.17 20.60
CA ALA A 147 11.82 -9.41 20.99
C ALA A 147 12.75 -8.24 20.65
N MET A 148 12.56 -7.58 19.49
CA MET A 148 13.33 -6.39 19.12
C MET A 148 13.04 -5.18 20.00
N GLN A 149 11.82 -5.04 20.52
CA GLN A 149 11.44 -3.96 21.44
C GLN A 149 12.03 -4.17 22.83
N GLU A 150 12.10 -5.41 23.32
CA GLU A 150 12.74 -5.75 24.60
C GLU A 150 14.22 -5.40 24.60
N ILE A 151 14.96 -5.78 23.56
CA ILE A 151 16.38 -5.42 23.39
C ILE A 151 16.60 -3.90 23.45
N LYS A 152 15.71 -3.11 22.85
CA LYS A 152 15.79 -1.65 22.88
C LYS A 152 15.54 -1.05 24.27
N ARG A 153 14.66 -1.66 25.07
CA ARG A 153 14.38 -1.21 26.43
C ARG A 153 15.57 -1.47 27.34
N ASP A 154 16.18 -2.64 27.26
CA ASP A 154 17.35 -2.98 28.05
C ASP A 154 18.53 -2.08 27.76
N CYS A 155 18.83 -1.79 26.48
CA CYS A 155 19.88 -0.86 26.11
C CYS A 155 19.63 0.59 26.54
N SER A 156 18.40 0.99 26.86
CA SER A 156 18.08 2.34 27.33
C SER A 156 18.20 2.52 28.84
N CYS A 157 18.27 1.42 29.60
CA CYS A 157 18.44 1.43 31.06
C CYS A 157 19.89 1.52 31.53
N GLU A 158 20.86 1.36 30.63
CA GLU A 158 22.31 1.40 30.95
C GLU A 158 22.97 2.78 30.74
N ARG A 159 22.18 3.86 30.60
CA ARG A 159 22.70 5.24 30.45
C ARG A 159 22.17 6.18 31.50
#